data_0bcc96bbe2e92e62a46aef170f49177c
#
_entry.id   0bcc96bbe2e92e62a46aef170f49177c
#
_cell.length_a   1.000
_cell.length_b   1.000
_cell.length_c   1.000
_cell.angle_alpha   90.00
_cell.angle_beta   90.00
_cell.angle_gamma   90.00
#
_symmetry.space_group_name_H-M   'P 1'
#
loop_
_entity.id
_entity.type
_entity.pdbx_description
1 polymer ?
#
loop_
_entity_poly.entity_id
_entity_poly.type
_entity_poly.pdbx_seq_one_letter_code
_entity_poly.pdbx_strand_id
1 'polypeptide(L)'
;MNLLLGTETVDFDVAAFWAATLFRWNDRNELVPELATQVPTLRNGGISRDGLSITYHLRRGVKWQDGAPFSAADVVYTWRQMMNPRNLVVSRVGYDVIASIDERPNDAIVVHLKHRFAPFVNTFFAPANHTNVILPKHLLAKYPDINRVPYNSLPIGTGPFRIVSYEPGQRIEMVANDGYWRGPPKLRRVDFRIVPDDNTMLTLLQSHQIDFYYRASEELAPVLRTVPGTRLIYTPYDRFTDVGFNAAVPGLSDVRVRRALAYATDRRALIDKVMHGVAVPGDSNHAAFSWSYARNVVRYPYDPRRAEALLAAAGWPPGKLHVELVSFTGSRTIESAEALLQAQWGKVGVDVSIKNFPSGQLYATLGAGGIEQSGKFDAVIENWENGTDPDDSILLMCSMKPPSGWNIYHFCSPALDAAERVALRSYDRTVRAAAYARVQRIVSEQLPFLVLWYQLQLDAVNTDLRGYRPAHAVTPFWNVWQWSI
;
A
#
# COMPACT_ATOMS: atom_id res chain seq x y z
N MET A 1 20.08 0.32 -1.19
CA MET A 1 19.04 -0.28 -2.09
C MET A 1 18.80 -1.78 -1.91
N ASN A 2 19.14 -2.40 -0.79
CA ASN A 2 18.70 -3.77 -0.49
C ASN A 2 17.29 -3.73 0.09
N LEU A 3 16.28 -4.14 -0.66
CA LEU A 3 14.87 -3.98 -0.29
C LEU A 3 14.43 -4.79 0.94
N LEU A 4 15.19 -5.81 1.36
CA LEU A 4 14.92 -6.50 2.62
C LEU A 4 15.27 -5.64 3.83
N LEU A 5 16.16 -4.69 3.67
CA LEU A 5 16.70 -3.83 4.73
C LEU A 5 16.27 -2.37 4.59
N GLY A 6 15.79 -1.98 3.41
CA GLY A 6 15.45 -0.60 3.06
C GLY A 6 14.08 -0.19 3.61
N THR A 7 13.97 1.09 3.98
CA THR A 7 12.71 1.74 4.43
C THR A 7 12.28 2.87 3.49
N GLU A 8 13.14 3.25 2.56
CA GLU A 8 12.89 4.37 1.67
C GLU A 8 11.93 4.00 0.54
N THR A 9 10.86 4.77 0.39
CA THR A 9 9.84 4.55 -0.65
C THR A 9 10.44 4.50 -2.05
N VAL A 10 11.42 5.36 -2.35
CA VAL A 10 12.09 5.39 -3.65
C VAL A 10 12.78 4.07 -4.00
N ASP A 11 13.32 3.35 -3.03
CA ASP A 11 13.94 2.04 -3.27
C ASP A 11 12.92 1.03 -3.79
N PHE A 12 11.70 1.04 -3.25
CA PHE A 12 10.61 0.17 -3.70
C PHE A 12 10.05 0.61 -5.05
N ASP A 13 9.92 1.91 -5.28
CA ASP A 13 9.42 2.47 -6.54
C ASP A 13 10.31 2.07 -7.72
N VAL A 14 11.63 2.17 -7.57
CA VAL A 14 12.58 1.82 -8.65
C VAL A 14 12.86 0.32 -8.77
N ALA A 15 12.41 -0.49 -7.83
CA ALA A 15 12.64 -1.94 -7.85
C ALA A 15 12.19 -2.60 -9.15
N ALA A 16 11.05 -2.17 -9.70
CA ALA A 16 10.49 -2.73 -10.92
C ALA A 16 11.39 -2.57 -12.16
N PHE A 17 12.36 -1.65 -12.13
CA PHE A 17 13.31 -1.42 -13.23
C PHE A 17 14.44 -2.43 -13.20
N TRP A 18 15.02 -2.72 -12.04
CA TRP A 18 16.26 -3.51 -11.96
C TRP A 18 16.07 -4.91 -11.38
N ALA A 19 15.00 -5.14 -10.62
CA ALA A 19 14.71 -6.43 -10.00
C ALA A 19 13.43 -7.04 -10.57
N ALA A 20 13.32 -8.36 -10.42
CA ALA A 20 12.09 -9.07 -10.69
C ALA A 20 11.62 -9.86 -9.47
N THR A 21 10.33 -10.09 -9.39
CA THR A 21 9.62 -10.86 -8.37
C THR A 21 9.02 -12.12 -8.99
N LEU A 22 8.41 -12.99 -8.22
CA LEU A 22 7.74 -14.17 -8.79
C LEU A 22 6.53 -13.77 -9.66
N PHE A 23 5.87 -12.68 -9.29
CA PHE A 23 4.66 -12.15 -9.96
C PHE A 23 4.75 -10.64 -10.09
N ARG A 24 3.90 -10.06 -10.94
CA ARG A 24 3.62 -8.62 -11.01
C ARG A 24 2.12 -8.36 -11.05
N TRP A 25 1.70 -7.19 -10.59
CA TRP A 25 0.35 -6.68 -10.83
C TRP A 25 0.34 -5.87 -12.11
N ASN A 26 -0.61 -6.15 -13.00
CA ASN A 26 -0.77 -5.42 -14.26
C ASN A 26 -1.76 -4.25 -14.12
N ASP A 27 -1.94 -3.50 -15.20
CA ASP A 27 -2.87 -2.38 -15.34
C ASP A 27 -4.36 -2.76 -15.24
N ARG A 28 -4.69 -4.06 -15.16
CA ARG A 28 -6.04 -4.58 -14.90
C ARG A 28 -6.23 -5.13 -13.50
N ASN A 29 -5.29 -4.85 -12.63
CA ASN A 29 -5.26 -5.36 -11.25
C ASN A 29 -5.30 -6.90 -11.20
N GLU A 30 -4.54 -7.55 -12.10
CA GLU A 30 -4.37 -8.99 -12.16
C GLU A 30 -2.95 -9.35 -11.76
N LEU A 31 -2.80 -10.38 -10.92
CA LEU A 31 -1.50 -10.95 -10.60
C LEU A 31 -1.03 -11.79 -11.78
N VAL A 32 0.05 -11.38 -12.44
CA VAL A 32 0.60 -12.05 -13.64
C VAL A 32 1.96 -12.67 -13.35
N PRO A 33 2.28 -13.83 -13.98
CA PRO A 33 3.57 -14.50 -13.79
C PRO A 33 4.75 -13.64 -14.28
N GLU A 34 5.85 -13.64 -13.50
CA GLU A 34 7.12 -13.03 -13.87
C GLU A 34 8.25 -14.06 -13.82
N LEU A 35 8.94 -14.23 -12.69
CA LEU A 35 9.92 -15.30 -12.51
C LEU A 35 9.27 -16.66 -12.25
N ALA A 36 8.05 -16.70 -11.72
CA ALA A 36 7.22 -17.89 -11.78
C ALA A 36 6.55 -18.02 -13.15
N THR A 37 6.21 -19.25 -13.55
CA THR A 37 5.56 -19.50 -14.86
C THR A 37 4.04 -19.46 -14.78
N GLN A 38 3.46 -19.63 -13.58
CA GLN A 38 2.02 -19.57 -13.32
C GLN A 38 1.76 -19.14 -11.88
N VAL A 39 0.60 -18.52 -11.64
CA VAL A 39 0.11 -18.23 -10.29
C VAL A 39 -0.45 -19.52 -9.67
N PRO A 40 0.03 -19.96 -8.48
CA PRO A 40 -0.49 -21.14 -7.81
C PRO A 40 -1.95 -20.95 -7.40
N THR A 41 -2.77 -21.96 -7.66
CA THR A 41 -4.18 -22.04 -7.27
C THR A 41 -4.55 -23.46 -6.85
N LEU A 42 -5.68 -23.62 -6.15
CA LEU A 42 -6.25 -24.95 -5.88
C LEU A 42 -6.60 -25.68 -7.19
N ARG A 43 -7.06 -24.94 -8.19
CA ARG A 43 -7.53 -25.50 -9.47
C ARG A 43 -6.41 -26.07 -10.33
N ASN A 44 -5.24 -25.42 -10.36
CA ASN A 44 -4.09 -25.92 -11.13
C ASN A 44 -3.15 -26.82 -10.31
N GLY A 45 -3.55 -27.18 -9.08
CA GLY A 45 -2.74 -28.02 -8.19
C GLY A 45 -1.51 -27.33 -7.60
N GLY A 46 -1.31 -26.04 -7.88
CA GLY A 46 -0.23 -25.24 -7.29
C GLY A 46 -0.41 -25.01 -5.79
N ILE A 47 -1.65 -25.08 -5.30
CA ILE A 47 -1.96 -25.13 -3.87
C ILE A 47 -2.52 -26.51 -3.56
N SER A 48 -1.99 -27.19 -2.53
CA SER A 48 -2.47 -28.49 -2.08
C SER A 48 -3.91 -28.40 -1.54
N ARG A 49 -4.63 -29.52 -1.52
CA ARG A 49 -6.03 -29.56 -1.04
C ARG A 49 -6.18 -29.13 0.42
N ASP A 50 -5.20 -29.45 1.25
CA ASP A 50 -5.15 -29.02 2.65
C ASP A 50 -4.72 -27.54 2.80
N GLY A 51 -4.25 -26.89 1.71
CA GLY A 51 -3.81 -25.50 1.70
C GLY A 51 -2.51 -25.26 2.45
N LEU A 52 -1.74 -26.28 2.75
CA LEU A 52 -0.50 -26.19 3.53
C LEU A 52 0.77 -26.27 2.68
N SER A 53 0.64 -26.66 1.40
CA SER A 53 1.78 -26.70 0.48
C SER A 53 1.48 -25.90 -0.79
N ILE A 54 2.42 -25.04 -1.18
CA ILE A 54 2.28 -24.20 -2.37
C ILE A 54 3.48 -24.42 -3.27
N THR A 55 3.22 -24.84 -4.50
CA THR A 55 4.24 -25.14 -5.50
C THR A 55 4.40 -23.98 -6.47
N TYR A 56 5.62 -23.50 -6.63
CA TYR A 56 6.01 -22.49 -7.59
C TYR A 56 6.94 -23.13 -8.64
N HIS A 57 6.57 -23.01 -9.92
CA HIS A 57 7.42 -23.38 -11.04
C HIS A 57 8.14 -22.14 -11.54
N LEU A 58 9.45 -22.14 -11.49
CA LEU A 58 10.26 -20.99 -11.88
C LEU A 58 10.59 -21.02 -13.37
N ARG A 59 10.79 -19.85 -13.94
CA ARG A 59 11.15 -19.64 -15.33
C ARG A 59 12.60 -20.05 -15.55
N ARG A 60 12.84 -20.93 -16.54
CA ARG A 60 14.19 -21.36 -16.92
C ARG A 60 14.87 -20.35 -17.84
N GLY A 61 16.18 -20.32 -17.84
CA GLY A 61 16.98 -19.49 -18.71
C GLY A 61 17.06 -18.02 -18.32
N VAL A 62 16.47 -17.64 -17.19
CA VAL A 62 16.64 -16.30 -16.61
C VAL A 62 18.08 -16.16 -16.10
N LYS A 63 18.67 -15.01 -16.36
CA LYS A 63 20.02 -14.67 -15.88
C LYS A 63 19.98 -13.43 -15.01
N TRP A 64 20.84 -13.42 -14.01
CA TRP A 64 21.20 -12.20 -13.31
C TRP A 64 21.94 -11.25 -14.26
N GLN A 65 21.97 -9.97 -13.91
CA GLN A 65 22.61 -8.93 -14.74
C GLN A 65 24.13 -9.07 -14.88
N ASP A 66 24.76 -9.92 -14.11
CA ASP A 66 26.17 -10.35 -14.26
C ASP A 66 26.33 -11.62 -15.09
N GLY A 67 25.25 -12.18 -15.60
CA GLY A 67 25.23 -13.37 -16.45
C GLY A 67 25.07 -14.70 -15.71
N ALA A 68 25.13 -14.72 -14.38
CA ALA A 68 24.90 -15.93 -13.58
C ALA A 68 23.44 -16.44 -13.76
N PRO A 69 23.20 -17.76 -13.74
CA PRO A 69 21.85 -18.29 -13.85
C PRO A 69 21.02 -18.01 -12.59
N PHE A 70 19.77 -17.60 -12.75
CA PHE A 70 18.76 -17.58 -11.69
C PHE A 70 18.18 -18.97 -11.48
N SER A 71 17.95 -19.37 -10.23
CA SER A 71 17.44 -20.69 -9.88
C SER A 71 16.58 -20.69 -8.60
N ALA A 72 15.99 -21.86 -8.31
CA ALA A 72 15.30 -22.13 -7.04
C ALA A 72 16.17 -21.85 -5.81
N ALA A 73 17.47 -22.10 -5.92
CA ALA A 73 18.40 -21.88 -4.80
C ALA A 73 18.49 -20.38 -4.38
N ASP A 74 18.25 -19.43 -5.29
CA ASP A 74 18.22 -18.00 -4.96
C ASP A 74 17.00 -17.66 -4.12
N VAL A 75 15.84 -18.24 -4.45
CA VAL A 75 14.58 -18.04 -3.72
C VAL A 75 14.69 -18.59 -2.30
N VAL A 76 15.19 -19.84 -2.16
CA VAL A 76 15.40 -20.48 -0.85
C VAL A 76 16.44 -19.72 -0.03
N TYR A 77 17.51 -19.26 -0.65
CA TYR A 77 18.54 -18.45 -0.01
C TYR A 77 17.94 -17.15 0.54
N THR A 78 17.13 -16.46 -0.26
CA THR A 78 16.54 -15.17 0.13
C THR A 78 15.60 -15.34 1.33
N TRP A 79 14.75 -16.38 1.32
CA TRP A 79 13.93 -16.70 2.49
C TRP A 79 14.78 -16.97 3.75
N ARG A 80 15.86 -17.74 3.64
CA ARG A 80 16.79 -17.98 4.75
C ARG A 80 17.41 -16.69 5.28
N GLN A 81 17.79 -15.76 4.38
CA GLN A 81 18.31 -14.46 4.81
C GLN A 81 17.24 -13.59 5.48
N MET A 82 16.01 -13.64 5.02
CA MET A 82 14.90 -12.95 5.65
C MET A 82 14.63 -13.48 7.07
N MET A 83 14.72 -14.78 7.26
CA MET A 83 14.51 -15.42 8.57
C MET A 83 15.76 -15.44 9.47
N ASN A 84 16.93 -15.05 8.95
CA ASN A 84 18.16 -15.00 9.74
C ASN A 84 18.05 -13.87 10.79
N PRO A 85 18.17 -14.18 12.10
CA PRO A 85 18.04 -13.19 13.17
C PRO A 85 19.18 -12.14 13.18
N ARG A 86 20.30 -12.40 12.50
CA ARG A 86 21.39 -11.44 12.34
C ARG A 86 21.08 -10.31 11.36
N ASN A 87 20.11 -10.51 10.45
CA ASN A 87 19.73 -9.52 9.45
C ASN A 87 18.69 -8.55 10.02
N LEU A 88 18.90 -7.27 9.78
CA LEU A 88 18.01 -6.18 10.17
C LEU A 88 16.89 -5.99 9.14
N VAL A 89 16.16 -7.07 8.84
CA VAL A 89 15.05 -7.00 7.88
C VAL A 89 13.89 -6.18 8.47
N VAL A 90 13.27 -5.37 7.62
CA VAL A 90 12.19 -4.45 8.02
C VAL A 90 10.96 -5.22 8.50
N SER A 91 10.59 -6.30 7.81
CA SER A 91 9.42 -7.11 8.18
C SER A 91 9.63 -8.58 7.79
N ARG A 92 9.12 -9.46 8.63
CA ARG A 92 9.05 -10.91 8.36
C ARG A 92 7.61 -11.39 8.18
N VAL A 93 6.66 -10.47 8.20
CA VAL A 93 5.23 -10.78 8.11
C VAL A 93 4.95 -11.55 6.82
N GLY A 94 4.23 -12.66 6.95
CA GLY A 94 3.92 -13.56 5.85
C GLY A 94 5.01 -14.56 5.48
N TYR A 95 6.28 -14.34 5.86
CA TYR A 95 7.37 -15.30 5.70
C TYR A 95 7.58 -16.15 6.96
N ASP A 96 7.17 -15.67 8.09
CA ASP A 96 7.17 -16.37 9.40
C ASP A 96 6.16 -17.51 9.45
N VAL A 97 5.16 -17.53 8.58
CA VAL A 97 4.20 -18.65 8.42
C VAL A 97 4.81 -19.86 7.70
N ILE A 98 5.99 -19.72 7.07
CA ILE A 98 6.67 -20.80 6.36
C ILE A 98 7.30 -21.76 7.38
N ALA A 99 7.00 -23.06 7.23
CA ALA A 99 7.64 -24.13 7.98
C ALA A 99 8.94 -24.57 7.31
N SER A 100 8.91 -24.80 5.99
CA SER A 100 10.06 -25.17 5.18
C SER A 100 9.86 -24.83 3.71
N ILE A 101 10.94 -24.81 2.95
CA ILE A 101 10.93 -24.73 1.48
C ILE A 101 11.80 -25.85 0.93
N ASP A 102 11.21 -26.69 0.09
CA ASP A 102 11.90 -27.78 -0.62
C ASP A 102 12.22 -27.34 -2.05
N GLU A 103 13.47 -27.49 -2.45
CA GLU A 103 13.85 -27.41 -3.85
C GLU A 103 13.44 -28.71 -4.57
N ARG A 104 12.87 -28.59 -5.75
CA ARG A 104 12.42 -29.71 -6.58
C ARG A 104 13.11 -29.67 -7.95
N PRO A 105 13.20 -30.81 -8.65
CA PRO A 105 13.66 -30.84 -10.03
C PRO A 105 12.90 -29.85 -10.91
N ASN A 106 13.53 -29.43 -12.01
CA ASN A 106 12.91 -28.55 -12.99
C ASN A 106 12.65 -27.11 -12.51
N ASP A 107 13.51 -26.58 -11.64
CA ASP A 107 13.42 -25.25 -11.06
C ASP A 107 12.04 -24.99 -10.42
N ALA A 108 11.60 -25.92 -9.62
CA ALA A 108 10.41 -25.78 -8.81
C ALA A 108 10.76 -25.71 -7.33
N ILE A 109 9.94 -25.03 -6.56
CA ILE A 109 9.98 -25.02 -5.10
C ILE A 109 8.61 -25.38 -4.55
N VAL A 110 8.61 -26.09 -3.42
CA VAL A 110 7.42 -26.36 -2.63
C VAL A 110 7.58 -25.66 -1.29
N VAL A 111 6.70 -24.71 -1.01
CA VAL A 111 6.66 -23.97 0.26
C VAL A 111 5.65 -24.65 1.16
N HIS A 112 6.08 -25.09 2.34
CA HIS A 112 5.23 -25.70 3.36
C HIS A 112 4.90 -24.66 4.42
N LEU A 113 3.61 -24.46 4.69
CA LEU A 113 3.11 -23.48 5.66
C LEU A 113 2.78 -24.16 6.99
N LYS A 114 2.99 -23.45 8.09
CA LYS A 114 2.61 -23.87 9.45
C LYS A 114 1.09 -23.94 9.62
N HIS A 115 0.36 -23.08 8.92
CA HIS A 115 -1.10 -23.03 8.89
C HIS A 115 -1.56 -22.39 7.58
N ARG A 116 -2.83 -22.54 7.24
CA ARG A 116 -3.41 -21.89 6.05
C ARG A 116 -3.33 -20.37 6.18
N PHE A 117 -2.80 -19.75 5.15
CA PHE A 117 -2.71 -18.29 5.05
C PHE A 117 -2.95 -17.89 3.59
N ALA A 118 -4.19 -17.49 3.27
CA ALA A 118 -4.61 -17.23 1.90
C ALA A 118 -3.90 -16.03 1.24
N PRO A 119 -3.49 -14.96 1.96
CA PRO A 119 -2.70 -13.87 1.40
C PRO A 119 -1.31 -14.30 0.91
N PHE A 120 -0.82 -15.49 1.26
CA PHE A 120 0.55 -15.95 1.01
C PHE A 120 1.00 -15.80 -0.44
N VAL A 121 0.14 -16.15 -1.42
CA VAL A 121 0.50 -16.04 -2.86
C VAL A 121 0.77 -14.59 -3.27
N ASN A 122 0.08 -13.65 -2.66
CA ASN A 122 0.25 -12.20 -2.90
C ASN A 122 1.41 -11.62 -2.07
N THR A 123 1.93 -12.34 -1.08
CA THR A 123 3.01 -11.89 -0.20
C THR A 123 4.36 -12.47 -0.60
N PHE A 124 4.41 -13.77 -0.98
CA PHE A 124 5.66 -14.48 -1.20
C PHE A 124 6.36 -14.03 -2.50
N PHE A 125 7.37 -13.16 -2.36
CA PHE A 125 8.11 -12.56 -3.47
C PHE A 125 7.20 -12.04 -4.58
N ALA A 126 6.10 -11.41 -4.19
CA ALA A 126 5.20 -10.68 -5.04
C ALA A 126 5.24 -9.19 -4.68
N PRO A 127 4.87 -8.28 -5.57
CA PRO A 127 4.75 -6.86 -5.22
C PRO A 127 3.67 -6.68 -4.16
N ALA A 128 4.08 -6.33 -2.96
CA ALA A 128 3.25 -5.98 -1.81
C ALA A 128 3.70 -4.60 -1.30
N ASN A 129 3.13 -4.10 -0.21
CA ASN A 129 3.50 -2.81 0.38
C ASN A 129 5.00 -2.67 0.65
N HIS A 130 5.67 -3.81 0.93
CA HIS A 130 7.12 -3.92 0.94
C HIS A 130 7.52 -4.98 -0.07
N THR A 131 7.94 -4.55 -1.26
CA THR A 131 8.36 -5.47 -2.32
C THR A 131 9.65 -6.18 -1.91
N ASN A 132 9.56 -7.45 -1.61
CA ASN A 132 10.72 -8.28 -1.33
C ASN A 132 11.26 -8.87 -2.63
N VAL A 133 12.45 -8.44 -3.03
CA VAL A 133 13.15 -8.97 -4.21
C VAL A 133 13.93 -10.23 -3.85
N ILE A 134 14.15 -11.07 -4.85
CA ILE A 134 15.00 -12.24 -4.70
C ILE A 134 16.47 -11.81 -4.77
N LEU A 135 17.29 -12.33 -3.86
CA LEU A 135 18.71 -12.00 -3.72
C LEU A 135 19.62 -12.98 -4.48
N PRO A 136 20.72 -12.52 -5.09
CA PRO A 136 21.71 -13.37 -5.80
C PRO A 136 22.54 -14.18 -4.80
N LYS A 137 22.18 -15.45 -4.62
CA LYS A 137 22.91 -16.37 -3.73
C LYS A 137 24.40 -16.43 -4.05
N HIS A 138 24.77 -16.47 -5.34
CA HIS A 138 26.15 -16.60 -5.77
C HIS A 138 27.06 -15.43 -5.34
N LEU A 139 26.49 -14.22 -5.14
CA LEU A 139 27.24 -13.08 -4.64
C LEU A 139 27.25 -12.99 -3.11
N LEU A 140 26.14 -13.40 -2.48
CA LEU A 140 25.89 -13.08 -1.08
C LEU A 140 26.13 -14.24 -0.11
N ALA A 141 26.16 -15.49 -0.58
CA ALA A 141 26.28 -16.67 0.29
C ALA A 141 27.61 -16.74 1.10
N LYS A 142 28.61 -16.00 0.70
CA LYS A 142 29.92 -15.91 1.40
C LYS A 142 29.87 -15.04 2.66
N TYR A 143 28.81 -14.22 2.84
CA TYR A 143 28.69 -13.33 3.98
C TYR A 143 27.82 -13.96 5.08
N PRO A 144 28.17 -13.75 6.38
CA PRO A 144 27.40 -14.27 7.49
C PRO A 144 26.04 -13.59 7.69
N ASP A 145 25.92 -12.35 7.20
CA ASP A 145 24.71 -11.53 7.14
C ASP A 145 24.76 -10.59 5.93
N ILE A 146 23.65 -9.93 5.62
CA ILE A 146 23.53 -9.05 4.46
C ILE A 146 23.43 -7.56 4.83
N ASN A 147 23.65 -7.20 6.10
CA ASN A 147 23.42 -5.83 6.56
C ASN A 147 24.38 -4.81 5.94
N ARG A 148 25.65 -5.19 5.77
CA ARG A 148 26.72 -4.31 5.27
C ARG A 148 27.57 -5.03 4.21
N VAL A 149 27.00 -5.23 3.04
CA VAL A 149 27.67 -5.90 1.92
C VAL A 149 27.74 -4.95 0.71
N PRO A 150 28.73 -5.08 -0.17
CA PRO A 150 28.86 -4.23 -1.36
C PRO A 150 27.61 -4.21 -2.25
N TYR A 151 26.89 -5.30 -2.31
CA TYR A 151 25.61 -5.42 -3.01
C TYR A 151 24.61 -4.32 -2.63
N ASN A 152 24.57 -3.88 -1.37
CA ASN A 152 23.60 -2.88 -0.90
C ASN A 152 23.83 -1.50 -1.53
N SER A 153 25.05 -1.19 -1.97
CA SER A 153 25.38 0.09 -2.64
C SER A 153 25.08 0.06 -4.14
N LEU A 154 25.28 -1.08 -4.78
CA LEU A 154 25.04 -1.24 -6.23
C LEU A 154 24.47 -2.64 -6.50
N PRO A 155 23.17 -2.83 -6.26
CA PRO A 155 22.56 -4.14 -6.41
C PRO A 155 22.39 -4.52 -7.88
N ILE A 156 22.48 -5.81 -8.15
CA ILE A 156 22.07 -6.41 -9.41
C ILE A 156 20.80 -7.24 -9.22
N GLY A 157 20.02 -7.31 -10.26
CA GLY A 157 18.76 -8.07 -10.29
C GLY A 157 18.60 -8.90 -11.56
N THR A 158 17.37 -9.27 -11.81
CA THR A 158 16.97 -10.00 -13.02
C THR A 158 16.01 -9.15 -13.88
N GLY A 159 15.90 -7.86 -13.58
CA GLY A 159 14.98 -6.92 -14.24
C GLY A 159 15.50 -6.35 -15.57
N PRO A 160 14.69 -5.52 -16.23
CA PRO A 160 14.98 -4.99 -17.58
C PRO A 160 16.11 -3.94 -17.62
N PHE A 161 16.43 -3.29 -16.51
CA PHE A 161 17.51 -2.30 -16.45
C PHE A 161 18.52 -2.66 -15.35
N ARG A 162 19.77 -2.28 -15.55
CA ARG A 162 20.85 -2.47 -14.60
C ARG A 162 21.25 -1.11 -14.02
N ILE A 163 21.36 -1.02 -12.70
CA ILE A 163 21.86 0.17 -12.02
C ILE A 163 23.36 0.31 -12.32
N VAL A 164 23.76 1.50 -12.74
CA VAL A 164 25.18 1.83 -13.04
C VAL A 164 25.71 2.89 -12.10
N SER A 165 24.86 3.73 -11.53
CA SER A 165 25.22 4.72 -10.51
C SER A 165 24.05 4.89 -9.53
N TYR A 166 24.40 5.06 -8.27
CA TYR A 166 23.45 5.39 -7.19
C TYR A 166 24.09 6.45 -6.29
N GLU A 167 23.50 7.63 -6.33
CA GLU A 167 23.82 8.76 -5.48
C GLU A 167 22.66 8.93 -4.48
N PRO A 168 22.81 8.49 -3.21
CA PRO A 168 21.74 8.53 -2.22
C PRO A 168 21.10 9.91 -2.07
N GLY A 169 19.77 9.97 -2.16
CA GLY A 169 19.00 11.21 -2.05
C GLY A 169 19.08 12.13 -3.28
N GLN A 170 19.74 11.73 -4.35
CA GLN A 170 19.92 12.57 -5.54
C GLN A 170 19.48 11.86 -6.83
N ARG A 171 20.09 10.70 -7.14
CA ARG A 171 19.98 10.13 -8.49
C ARG A 171 20.24 8.63 -8.53
N ILE A 172 19.52 7.95 -9.42
CA ILE A 172 19.75 6.54 -9.77
C ILE A 172 19.83 6.45 -11.29
N GLU A 173 21.00 6.09 -11.82
CA GLU A 173 21.19 5.88 -13.25
C GLU A 173 21.12 4.40 -13.58
N MET A 174 20.35 4.08 -14.63
CA MET A 174 20.16 2.71 -15.09
C MET A 174 20.34 2.63 -16.60
N VAL A 175 20.89 1.51 -17.06
CA VAL A 175 21.02 1.19 -18.48
C VAL A 175 20.29 -0.08 -18.82
N ALA A 176 19.88 -0.23 -20.08
CA ALA A 176 19.18 -1.40 -20.57
C ALA A 176 19.96 -2.69 -20.26
N ASN A 177 19.25 -3.70 -19.79
CA ASN A 177 19.75 -5.07 -19.69
C ASN A 177 19.43 -5.81 -20.98
N ASP A 178 20.40 -5.90 -21.89
CA ASP A 178 20.21 -6.57 -23.19
C ASP A 178 19.97 -8.08 -23.03
N GLY A 179 20.35 -8.66 -21.88
CA GLY A 179 20.08 -10.06 -21.52
C GLY A 179 18.75 -10.30 -20.82
N TYR A 180 17.89 -9.30 -20.78
CA TYR A 180 16.58 -9.46 -20.11
C TYR A 180 15.74 -10.54 -20.77
N TRP A 181 15.18 -11.44 -20.01
CA TRP A 181 14.50 -12.65 -20.49
C TRP A 181 13.22 -12.40 -21.32
N ARG A 182 12.63 -11.19 -21.26
CA ARG A 182 11.53 -10.77 -22.15
C ARG A 182 12.00 -10.07 -23.41
N GLY A 183 13.32 -10.01 -23.64
CA GLY A 183 13.97 -9.22 -24.67
C GLY A 183 14.44 -7.86 -24.13
N PRO A 184 15.37 -7.21 -24.86
CA PRO A 184 15.94 -5.94 -24.44
C PRO A 184 14.87 -4.86 -24.32
N PRO A 185 14.90 -4.02 -23.27
CA PRO A 185 14.01 -2.89 -23.14
C PRO A 185 14.20 -1.88 -24.28
N LYS A 186 13.15 -1.16 -24.65
CA LYS A 186 13.20 -0.19 -25.76
C LYS A 186 13.97 1.07 -25.37
N LEU A 187 13.82 1.55 -24.13
CA LEU A 187 14.63 2.63 -23.59
C LEU A 187 16.04 2.10 -23.33
N ARG A 188 17.07 2.87 -23.72
CA ARG A 188 18.47 2.49 -23.50
C ARG A 188 19.00 2.92 -22.15
N ARG A 189 18.42 3.99 -21.58
CA ARG A 189 18.83 4.57 -20.30
C ARG A 189 17.61 5.09 -19.56
N VAL A 190 17.64 4.99 -18.24
CA VAL A 190 16.68 5.61 -17.32
C VAL A 190 17.48 6.37 -16.27
N ASP A 191 17.10 7.62 -16.06
CA ASP A 191 17.66 8.52 -15.07
C ASP A 191 16.56 8.87 -14.06
N PHE A 192 16.62 8.30 -12.88
CA PHE A 192 15.67 8.57 -11.81
C PHE A 192 16.25 9.64 -10.90
N ARG A 193 15.68 10.84 -10.94
CA ARG A 193 16.11 11.99 -10.13
C ARG A 193 15.21 12.15 -8.91
N ILE A 194 15.82 12.37 -7.75
CA ILE A 194 15.13 12.65 -6.49
C ILE A 194 15.15 14.16 -6.28
N VAL A 195 14.02 14.80 -6.51
CA VAL A 195 13.86 16.26 -6.39
C VAL A 195 12.74 16.54 -5.36
N PRO A 196 13.08 17.02 -4.15
CA PRO A 196 12.11 17.21 -3.07
C PRO A 196 11.13 18.39 -3.29
N ASP A 197 11.49 19.33 -4.15
CA ASP A 197 10.69 20.55 -4.37
C ASP A 197 9.80 20.42 -5.61
N ASP A 198 8.51 20.51 -5.41
CA ASP A 198 7.47 20.36 -6.44
C ASP A 198 7.54 21.46 -7.53
N ASN A 199 7.92 22.70 -7.16
CA ASN A 199 8.05 23.79 -8.15
C ASN A 199 9.26 23.56 -9.06
N THR A 200 10.34 23.01 -8.50
CA THR A 200 11.50 22.58 -9.28
C THR A 200 11.10 21.44 -10.25
N MET A 201 10.34 20.44 -9.79
CA MET A 201 9.83 19.39 -10.66
C MET A 201 8.94 19.94 -11.78
N LEU A 202 8.04 20.87 -11.47
CA LEU A 202 7.21 21.56 -12.47
C LEU A 202 8.07 22.28 -13.53
N THR A 203 9.11 22.99 -13.09
CA THR A 203 10.04 23.70 -13.98
C THR A 203 10.81 22.75 -14.90
N LEU A 204 11.30 21.61 -14.35
CA LEU A 204 11.98 20.58 -15.12
C LEU A 204 11.06 19.94 -16.17
N LEU A 205 9.78 19.73 -15.82
CA LEU A 205 8.78 19.19 -16.75
C LEU A 205 8.48 20.21 -17.87
N GLN A 206 8.24 21.48 -17.52
CA GLN A 206 7.96 22.56 -18.48
C GLN A 206 9.12 22.81 -19.45
N SER A 207 10.37 22.64 -19.00
CA SER A 207 11.58 22.79 -19.82
C SER A 207 11.99 21.52 -20.54
N HIS A 208 11.19 20.45 -20.49
CA HIS A 208 11.48 19.12 -21.05
C HIS A 208 12.84 18.52 -20.59
N GLN A 209 13.27 18.85 -19.36
CA GLN A 209 14.44 18.24 -18.73
C GLN A 209 14.12 16.92 -18.03
N ILE A 210 12.83 16.63 -17.83
CA ILE A 210 12.31 15.33 -17.41
C ILE A 210 11.14 14.93 -18.32
N ASP A 211 10.99 13.63 -18.54
CA ASP A 211 9.91 13.06 -19.34
C ASP A 211 8.73 12.59 -18.47
N PHE A 212 8.97 12.47 -17.16
CA PHE A 212 8.01 11.89 -16.24
C PHE A 212 8.14 12.49 -14.85
N TYR A 213 7.09 13.15 -14.38
CA TYR A 213 6.90 13.56 -12.99
C TYR A 213 6.00 12.54 -12.30
N TYR A 214 6.63 11.63 -11.57
CA TYR A 214 5.98 10.54 -10.84
C TYR A 214 5.42 11.04 -9.52
N ARG A 215 4.18 10.67 -9.20
CA ARG A 215 3.46 11.08 -7.98
C ARG A 215 3.48 12.59 -7.75
N ALA A 216 3.10 13.34 -8.79
CA ALA A 216 2.97 14.78 -8.68
C ALA A 216 1.96 15.15 -7.58
N SER A 217 2.24 16.23 -6.84
CA SER A 217 1.35 16.75 -5.81
C SER A 217 -0.01 17.13 -6.39
N GLU A 218 -1.08 16.78 -5.68
CA GLU A 218 -2.44 17.15 -6.03
C GLU A 218 -2.64 18.67 -6.09
N GLU A 219 -1.88 19.44 -5.30
CA GLU A 219 -1.90 20.91 -5.32
C GLU A 219 -1.46 21.47 -6.68
N LEU A 220 -0.58 20.78 -7.39
CA LEU A 220 -0.11 21.17 -8.72
C LEU A 220 -1.06 20.74 -9.85
N ALA A 221 -2.05 19.91 -9.60
CA ALA A 221 -2.94 19.40 -10.65
C ALA A 221 -3.54 20.51 -11.55
N PRO A 222 -4.01 21.66 -11.03
CA PRO A 222 -4.53 22.74 -11.87
C PRO A 222 -3.48 23.30 -12.84
N VAL A 223 -2.23 23.47 -12.40
CA VAL A 223 -1.13 24.01 -13.22
C VAL A 223 -0.64 22.96 -14.21
N LEU A 224 -0.45 21.72 -13.77
CA LEU A 224 0.01 20.62 -14.63
C LEU A 224 -0.93 20.36 -15.82
N ARG A 225 -2.25 20.61 -15.67
CA ARG A 225 -3.21 20.54 -16.78
C ARG A 225 -2.93 21.53 -17.92
N THR A 226 -2.18 22.58 -17.65
CA THR A 226 -1.86 23.63 -18.62
C THR A 226 -0.46 23.52 -19.25
N VAL A 227 0.35 22.55 -18.81
CA VAL A 227 1.71 22.35 -19.34
C VAL A 227 1.65 21.72 -20.74
N PRO A 228 2.12 22.43 -21.78
CA PRO A 228 2.11 21.89 -23.15
C PRO A 228 2.97 20.63 -23.26
N GLY A 229 2.58 19.71 -24.15
CA GLY A 229 3.33 18.47 -24.39
C GLY A 229 3.27 17.47 -23.22
N THR A 230 2.43 17.72 -22.21
CA THR A 230 2.25 16.85 -21.04
C THR A 230 0.84 16.27 -21.03
N ARG A 231 0.72 15.00 -20.68
CA ARG A 231 -0.55 14.34 -20.38
C ARG A 231 -0.57 13.93 -18.90
N LEU A 232 -1.71 14.12 -18.26
CA LEU A 232 -1.93 13.70 -16.88
C LEU A 232 -2.57 12.31 -16.83
N ILE A 233 -2.05 11.46 -15.97
CA ILE A 233 -2.57 10.12 -15.73
C ILE A 233 -3.00 10.04 -14.27
N TYR A 234 -4.28 9.73 -14.06
CA TYR A 234 -4.89 9.54 -12.75
C TYR A 234 -5.09 8.05 -12.54
N THR A 235 -4.27 7.46 -11.70
CA THR A 235 -4.32 6.03 -11.43
C THR A 235 -5.01 5.79 -10.09
N PRO A 236 -6.09 4.98 -10.03
CA PRO A 236 -6.65 4.54 -8.75
C PRO A 236 -5.58 3.84 -7.92
N TYR A 237 -5.45 4.26 -6.68
CA TYR A 237 -4.45 3.75 -5.75
C TYR A 237 -5.16 3.21 -4.50
N ASP A 238 -4.69 2.06 -3.97
CA ASP A 238 -5.33 1.41 -2.82
C ASP A 238 -4.89 2.04 -1.49
N ARG A 239 -4.89 3.36 -1.47
CA ARG A 239 -4.63 4.18 -0.30
C ARG A 239 -5.84 5.07 -0.06
N PHE A 240 -6.38 4.98 1.14
CA PHE A 240 -7.44 5.87 1.57
C PHE A 240 -6.98 6.76 2.73
N THR A 241 -7.60 7.92 2.82
CA THR A 241 -7.56 8.78 3.99
C THR A 241 -8.87 8.62 4.72
N ASP A 242 -8.82 8.43 6.01
CA ASP A 242 -9.99 8.31 6.86
C ASP A 242 -9.93 9.22 8.08
N VAL A 243 -11.06 9.39 8.71
CA VAL A 243 -11.14 9.87 10.08
C VAL A 243 -11.54 8.70 10.97
N GLY A 244 -10.60 8.26 11.79
CA GLY A 244 -10.79 7.18 12.78
C GLY A 244 -11.39 7.71 14.07
N PHE A 245 -12.27 6.94 14.69
CA PHE A 245 -12.96 7.29 15.94
C PHE A 245 -12.51 6.36 17.06
N ASN A 246 -12.01 6.91 18.15
CA ASN A 246 -11.67 6.13 19.33
C ASN A 246 -12.96 5.71 20.06
N ALA A 247 -13.37 4.46 19.88
CA ALA A 247 -14.60 3.93 20.49
C ALA A 247 -14.52 3.77 22.02
N ALA A 248 -13.38 4.02 22.65
CA ALA A 248 -13.25 4.04 24.11
C ALA A 248 -13.61 5.40 24.73
N VAL A 249 -13.68 6.46 23.90
CA VAL A 249 -13.97 7.82 24.36
C VAL A 249 -15.47 8.04 24.57
N PRO A 250 -15.90 8.66 25.69
CA PRO A 250 -17.29 9.04 25.88
C PRO A 250 -17.83 9.87 24.72
N GLY A 251 -19.04 9.56 24.28
CA GLY A 251 -19.63 10.15 23.07
C GLY A 251 -19.30 9.33 21.83
N LEU A 252 -18.01 9.15 21.49
CA LEU A 252 -17.61 8.37 20.32
C LEU A 252 -17.79 6.85 20.50
N SER A 253 -17.98 6.35 21.71
CA SER A 253 -18.42 4.98 21.98
C SER A 253 -19.82 4.68 21.41
N ASP A 254 -20.69 5.69 21.31
CA ASP A 254 -22.01 5.56 20.72
C ASP A 254 -21.97 5.64 19.19
N VAL A 255 -22.36 4.58 18.51
CA VAL A 255 -22.39 4.53 17.04
C VAL A 255 -23.29 5.61 16.42
N ARG A 256 -24.31 6.10 17.14
CA ARG A 256 -25.18 7.18 16.66
C ARG A 256 -24.41 8.48 16.48
N VAL A 257 -23.47 8.76 17.38
CA VAL A 257 -22.57 9.92 17.29
C VAL A 257 -21.64 9.79 16.10
N ARG A 258 -20.98 8.64 15.94
CA ARG A 258 -20.08 8.41 14.78
C ARG A 258 -20.85 8.52 13.45
N ARG A 259 -22.08 8.00 13.38
CA ARG A 259 -22.97 8.16 12.21
C ARG A 259 -23.37 9.62 11.98
N ALA A 260 -23.58 10.39 13.04
CA ALA A 260 -23.87 11.81 12.94
C ALA A 260 -22.70 12.58 12.32
N LEU A 261 -21.46 12.31 12.80
CA LEU A 261 -20.24 12.90 12.23
C LEU A 261 -20.07 12.51 10.76
N ALA A 262 -20.39 11.26 10.39
CA ALA A 262 -20.36 10.81 9.00
C ALA A 262 -21.39 11.56 8.12
N TYR A 263 -22.62 11.77 8.58
CA TYR A 263 -23.61 12.58 7.86
C TYR A 263 -23.26 14.07 7.83
N ALA A 264 -22.52 14.59 8.81
CA ALA A 264 -22.03 15.97 8.85
C ALA A 264 -20.83 16.20 7.93
N THR A 265 -20.23 15.14 7.36
CA THR A 265 -19.02 15.23 6.53
C THR A 265 -19.38 15.30 5.05
N ASP A 266 -19.14 16.46 4.42
CA ASP A 266 -19.20 16.64 2.96
C ASP A 266 -17.91 16.21 2.30
N ARG A 267 -17.83 14.92 1.96
CA ARG A 267 -16.66 14.31 1.32
C ARG A 267 -16.40 14.89 -0.08
N ARG A 268 -17.43 15.36 -0.78
CA ARG A 268 -17.26 15.99 -2.08
C ARG A 268 -16.54 17.32 -1.94
N ALA A 269 -16.93 18.14 -0.97
CA ALA A 269 -16.23 19.38 -0.68
C ALA A 269 -14.76 19.15 -0.28
N LEU A 270 -14.46 18.07 0.45
CA LEU A 270 -13.07 17.68 0.76
C LEU A 270 -12.29 17.37 -0.53
N ILE A 271 -12.84 16.55 -1.43
CA ILE A 271 -12.18 16.19 -2.68
C ILE A 271 -11.96 17.40 -3.57
N ASP A 272 -12.96 18.27 -3.71
CA ASP A 272 -12.88 19.42 -4.61
C ASP A 272 -11.92 20.50 -4.09
N LYS A 273 -11.95 20.78 -2.77
CA LYS A 273 -11.21 21.90 -2.16
C LYS A 273 -9.83 21.52 -1.64
N VAL A 274 -9.66 20.29 -1.17
CA VAL A 274 -8.43 19.82 -0.54
C VAL A 274 -7.60 18.99 -1.53
N MET A 275 -8.26 18.05 -2.24
CA MET A 275 -7.59 17.15 -3.17
C MET A 275 -7.56 17.64 -4.62
N HIS A 276 -8.11 18.83 -4.90
CA HIS A 276 -8.18 19.42 -6.26
C HIS A 276 -8.72 18.45 -7.33
N GLY A 277 -9.62 17.55 -6.92
CA GLY A 277 -10.20 16.50 -7.76
C GLY A 277 -9.28 15.29 -8.01
N VAL A 278 -8.16 15.18 -7.31
CA VAL A 278 -7.21 14.06 -7.42
C VAL A 278 -7.55 12.97 -6.38
N ALA A 279 -8.83 12.70 -6.23
CA ALA A 279 -9.33 11.66 -5.34
C ALA A 279 -10.76 11.25 -5.74
N VAL A 280 -11.21 10.12 -5.23
CA VAL A 280 -12.60 9.65 -5.34
C VAL A 280 -13.18 9.40 -3.95
N PRO A 281 -14.51 9.61 -3.73
CA PRO A 281 -15.11 9.36 -2.43
C PRO A 281 -14.95 7.90 -2.02
N GLY A 282 -14.62 7.65 -0.74
CA GLY A 282 -14.57 6.31 -0.18
C GLY A 282 -15.89 5.93 0.50
N ASP A 283 -16.51 4.83 0.08
CA ASP A 283 -17.69 4.27 0.73
C ASP A 283 -17.37 3.07 1.62
N SER A 284 -16.15 2.54 1.51
CA SER A 284 -15.70 1.33 2.17
C SER A 284 -14.19 1.38 2.41
N ASN A 285 -13.69 0.53 3.29
CA ASN A 285 -12.27 0.28 3.52
C ASN A 285 -11.59 -0.56 2.41
N HIS A 286 -12.34 -1.00 1.39
CA HIS A 286 -11.80 -1.62 0.18
C HIS A 286 -12.10 -0.73 -1.03
N ALA A 287 -11.09 -0.47 -1.85
CA ALA A 287 -11.22 0.37 -3.03
C ALA A 287 -12.18 -0.23 -4.06
N ALA A 288 -12.89 0.63 -4.80
CA ALA A 288 -13.91 0.21 -5.78
C ALA A 288 -13.36 -0.67 -6.91
N PHE A 289 -12.06 -0.61 -7.20
CA PHE A 289 -11.38 -1.49 -8.16
C PHE A 289 -10.90 -2.81 -7.55
N SER A 290 -10.94 -2.95 -6.21
CA SER A 290 -10.58 -4.21 -5.55
C SER A 290 -11.61 -5.30 -5.85
N TRP A 291 -11.11 -6.51 -6.07
CA TRP A 291 -11.96 -7.68 -6.27
C TRP A 291 -12.84 -8.02 -5.06
N SER A 292 -12.50 -7.53 -3.89
CA SER A 292 -13.21 -7.74 -2.62
C SER A 292 -14.23 -6.64 -2.32
N TYR A 293 -14.31 -5.59 -3.14
CA TYR A 293 -15.20 -4.46 -2.91
C TYR A 293 -16.66 -4.87 -2.82
N ALA A 294 -17.33 -4.44 -1.76
CA ALA A 294 -18.75 -4.69 -1.51
C ALA A 294 -19.59 -3.45 -1.87
N ARG A 295 -20.54 -3.62 -2.78
CA ARG A 295 -21.45 -2.53 -3.18
C ARG A 295 -22.59 -2.28 -2.18
N ASN A 296 -22.86 -3.25 -1.31
CA ASN A 296 -23.99 -3.25 -0.36
C ASN A 296 -23.58 -2.80 1.05
N VAL A 297 -22.75 -1.77 1.14
CA VAL A 297 -22.35 -1.10 2.39
C VAL A 297 -23.31 0.05 2.72
N VAL A 298 -23.35 0.44 3.99
CA VAL A 298 -24.10 1.64 4.42
C VAL A 298 -23.35 2.88 3.92
N ARG A 299 -24.09 3.80 3.32
CA ARG A 299 -23.57 5.06 2.82
C ARG A 299 -24.10 6.22 3.65
N TYR A 300 -23.26 7.22 3.81
CA TYR A 300 -23.53 8.42 4.58
C TYR A 300 -23.43 9.64 3.64
N PRO A 301 -24.51 9.97 2.88
CA PRO A 301 -24.55 11.21 2.12
C PRO A 301 -24.58 12.40 3.08
N TYR A 302 -23.98 13.52 2.67
CA TYR A 302 -23.97 14.75 3.46
C TYR A 302 -25.40 15.18 3.80
N ASP A 303 -25.76 15.16 5.09
CA ASP A 303 -27.07 15.53 5.62
C ASP A 303 -26.91 16.09 7.04
N PRO A 304 -26.61 17.39 7.16
CA PRO A 304 -26.44 18.03 8.47
C PRO A 304 -27.67 17.92 9.39
N ARG A 305 -28.90 17.98 8.83
CA ARG A 305 -30.14 17.86 9.64
C ARG A 305 -30.25 16.48 10.28
N ARG A 306 -29.88 15.44 9.54
CA ARG A 306 -29.88 14.07 10.07
C ARG A 306 -28.77 13.90 11.11
N ALA A 307 -27.63 14.56 10.94
CA ALA A 307 -26.55 14.58 11.92
C ALA A 307 -27.00 15.21 13.23
N GLU A 308 -27.62 16.39 13.18
CA GLU A 308 -28.19 17.07 14.36
C GLU A 308 -29.22 16.19 15.10
N ALA A 309 -30.12 15.55 14.35
CA ALA A 309 -31.15 14.66 14.93
C ALA A 309 -30.49 13.44 15.64
N LEU A 310 -29.43 12.86 15.07
CA LEU A 310 -28.72 11.74 15.69
C LEU A 310 -27.94 12.16 16.94
N LEU A 311 -27.29 13.34 16.92
CA LEU A 311 -26.60 13.89 18.10
C LEU A 311 -27.58 14.14 19.23
N ALA A 312 -28.73 14.77 18.95
CA ALA A 312 -29.78 15.01 19.94
C ALA A 312 -30.35 13.70 20.52
N ALA A 313 -30.59 12.70 19.65
CA ALA A 313 -31.08 11.37 20.09
C ALA A 313 -30.03 10.60 20.92
N ALA A 314 -28.74 10.90 20.72
CA ALA A 314 -27.65 10.34 21.52
C ALA A 314 -27.37 11.11 22.82
N GLY A 315 -28.14 12.20 23.10
CA GLY A 315 -27.98 13.00 24.30
C GLY A 315 -26.92 14.11 24.21
N TRP A 316 -26.51 14.46 22.99
CA TRP A 316 -25.50 15.50 22.73
C TRP A 316 -26.13 16.71 22.01
N PRO A 317 -26.75 17.66 22.76
CA PRO A 317 -27.24 18.88 22.14
C PRO A 317 -26.08 19.78 21.70
N PRO A 318 -26.34 20.78 20.82
CA PRO A 318 -25.30 21.68 20.28
C PRO A 318 -24.38 22.26 21.36
N GLY A 319 -23.07 22.21 21.11
CA GLY A 319 -22.01 22.73 22.00
C GLY A 319 -21.70 21.83 23.21
N LYS A 320 -22.23 20.63 23.31
CA LYS A 320 -21.97 19.71 24.43
C LYS A 320 -21.00 18.57 24.07
N LEU A 321 -20.90 18.21 22.81
CA LEU A 321 -19.89 17.24 22.35
C LEU A 321 -18.62 17.97 21.96
N HIS A 322 -17.52 17.66 22.63
CA HIS A 322 -16.18 18.08 22.25
C HIS A 322 -15.44 16.90 21.62
N VAL A 323 -14.65 17.16 20.56
CA VAL A 323 -13.82 16.17 19.86
C VAL A 323 -12.43 16.74 19.62
N GLU A 324 -11.40 16.16 20.20
CA GLU A 324 -10.01 16.44 19.83
C GLU A 324 -9.67 15.65 18.56
N LEU A 325 -9.51 16.36 17.44
CA LEU A 325 -9.09 15.80 16.16
C LEU A 325 -7.58 15.93 16.03
N VAL A 326 -6.89 14.80 15.84
CA VAL A 326 -5.43 14.78 15.76
C VAL A 326 -4.96 14.28 14.40
N SER A 327 -3.76 14.70 13.99
CA SER A 327 -3.04 14.16 12.85
C SER A 327 -1.54 14.50 12.94
N PHE A 328 -0.80 14.37 11.81
CA PHE A 328 0.62 14.71 11.75
C PHE A 328 0.85 16.10 11.14
N THR A 329 1.92 16.76 11.58
CA THR A 329 2.33 18.07 11.07
C THR A 329 3.05 17.95 9.72
N GLY A 330 2.98 19.03 8.92
CA GLY A 330 3.75 19.19 7.68
C GLY A 330 3.05 18.68 6.41
N SER A 331 1.75 18.36 6.49
CA SER A 331 0.93 18.06 5.32
C SER A 331 -0.18 19.10 5.16
N ARG A 332 -0.04 19.99 4.21
CA ARG A 332 -1.08 21.01 3.91
C ARG A 332 -2.43 20.37 3.58
N THR A 333 -2.41 19.27 2.87
CA THR A 333 -3.61 18.48 2.52
C THR A 333 -4.36 18.04 3.77
N ILE A 334 -3.65 17.44 4.74
CA ILE A 334 -4.27 16.97 5.99
C ILE A 334 -4.73 18.16 6.86
N GLU A 335 -3.90 19.18 7.01
CA GLU A 335 -4.25 20.40 7.78
C GLU A 335 -5.48 21.11 7.19
N SER A 336 -5.61 21.15 5.86
CA SER A 336 -6.79 21.68 5.17
C SER A 336 -8.04 20.81 5.36
N ALA A 337 -7.86 19.49 5.40
CA ALA A 337 -8.94 18.55 5.68
C ALA A 337 -9.46 18.70 7.11
N GLU A 338 -8.57 18.82 8.09
CA GLU A 338 -8.92 19.06 9.50
C GLU A 338 -9.73 20.34 9.67
N ALA A 339 -9.26 21.45 9.08
CA ALA A 339 -9.95 22.74 9.14
C ALA A 339 -11.36 22.65 8.50
N LEU A 340 -11.49 21.92 7.39
CA LEU A 340 -12.79 21.76 6.74
C LEU A 340 -13.72 20.84 7.54
N LEU A 341 -13.22 19.77 8.14
CA LEU A 341 -14.01 18.91 9.04
C LEU A 341 -14.44 19.65 10.29
N GLN A 342 -13.55 20.42 10.93
CA GLN A 342 -13.87 21.29 12.06
C GLN A 342 -15.03 22.23 11.72
N ALA A 343 -14.95 22.90 10.56
CA ALA A 343 -16.00 23.79 10.11
C ALA A 343 -17.34 23.05 9.81
N GLN A 344 -17.27 21.85 9.24
CA GLN A 344 -18.46 21.06 8.91
C GLN A 344 -19.15 20.50 10.17
N TRP A 345 -18.38 19.93 11.12
CA TRP A 345 -18.91 19.39 12.37
C TRP A 345 -19.37 20.50 13.30
N GLY A 346 -18.71 21.66 13.26
CA GLY A 346 -19.15 22.86 13.99
C GLY A 346 -20.54 23.33 13.59
N LYS A 347 -20.94 23.18 12.32
CA LYS A 347 -22.28 23.53 11.83
C LYS A 347 -23.40 22.71 12.49
N VAL A 348 -23.11 21.48 12.92
CA VAL A 348 -24.07 20.59 13.61
C VAL A 348 -23.89 20.62 15.13
N GLY A 349 -23.14 21.61 15.64
CA GLY A 349 -22.97 21.88 17.07
C GLY A 349 -21.94 21.02 17.78
N VAL A 350 -20.98 20.42 17.05
CA VAL A 350 -19.84 19.72 17.65
C VAL A 350 -18.68 20.72 17.81
N ASP A 351 -18.11 20.79 19.01
CA ASP A 351 -16.93 21.60 19.31
C ASP A 351 -15.67 20.77 18.97
N VAL A 352 -14.89 21.20 17.99
CA VAL A 352 -13.70 20.47 17.51
C VAL A 352 -12.44 21.26 17.79
N SER A 353 -11.52 20.68 18.54
CA SER A 353 -10.15 21.17 18.67
C SER A 353 -9.20 20.36 17.77
N ILE A 354 -8.24 21.02 17.14
CA ILE A 354 -7.22 20.39 16.30
C ILE A 354 -5.89 20.39 17.04
N LYS A 355 -5.21 19.25 17.04
CA LYS A 355 -3.90 19.12 17.66
C LYS A 355 -3.01 18.14 16.87
N ASN A 356 -1.98 18.68 16.24
CA ASN A 356 -1.11 17.91 15.37
C ASN A 356 0.24 17.60 16.02
N PHE A 357 0.81 16.47 15.64
CA PHE A 357 2.04 15.94 16.19
C PHE A 357 3.06 15.66 15.08
N PRO A 358 4.37 15.74 15.34
CA PRO A 358 5.35 15.17 14.42
C PRO A 358 5.04 13.69 14.12
N SER A 359 5.19 13.23 12.87
CA SER A 359 4.89 11.86 12.46
C SER A 359 5.59 10.81 13.36
N GLY A 360 6.84 11.06 13.75
CA GLY A 360 7.58 10.18 14.65
C GLY A 360 6.98 10.06 16.07
N GLN A 361 6.15 11.02 16.51
CA GLN A 361 5.42 10.96 17.77
C GLN A 361 4.03 10.35 17.60
N LEU A 362 3.33 10.72 16.52
CA LEU A 362 1.99 10.20 16.22
C LEU A 362 2.02 8.68 16.06
N TYR A 363 2.90 8.18 15.21
CA TYR A 363 3.03 6.77 14.82
C TYR A 363 4.02 5.96 15.67
N ALA A 364 4.59 6.53 16.72
CA ALA A 364 5.49 5.80 17.59
C ALA A 364 4.82 4.55 18.19
N THR A 365 5.62 3.56 18.55
CA THR A 365 5.09 2.37 19.22
C THR A 365 4.50 2.72 20.59
N LEU A 366 3.63 1.85 21.10
CA LEU A 366 3.04 2.01 22.44
C LEU A 366 4.13 2.19 23.52
N GLY A 367 5.20 1.41 23.45
CA GLY A 367 6.34 1.49 24.39
C GLY A 367 7.12 2.81 24.31
N ALA A 368 7.11 3.48 23.15
CA ALA A 368 7.68 4.81 22.94
C ALA A 368 6.67 5.95 23.20
N GLY A 369 5.46 5.65 23.64
CA GLY A 369 4.44 6.63 23.99
C GLY A 369 3.70 7.24 22.78
N GLY A 370 3.63 6.51 21.65
CA GLY A 370 2.93 6.94 20.45
C GLY A 370 1.48 7.33 20.73
N ILE A 371 1.04 8.42 20.10
CA ILE A 371 -0.30 9.01 20.34
C ILE A 371 -1.40 8.03 19.92
N GLU A 372 -1.33 7.51 18.69
CA GLU A 372 -2.30 6.53 18.16
C GLU A 372 -2.28 5.24 18.96
N GLN A 373 -1.10 4.68 19.16
CA GLN A 373 -0.92 3.40 19.85
C GLN A 373 -1.37 3.45 21.32
N SER A 374 -1.29 4.62 21.95
CA SER A 374 -1.75 4.81 23.34
C SER A 374 -3.21 5.26 23.46
N GLY A 375 -3.91 5.48 22.34
CA GLY A 375 -5.30 5.94 22.33
C GLY A 375 -5.50 7.36 22.89
N LYS A 376 -4.47 8.21 22.81
CA LYS A 376 -4.51 9.60 23.32
C LYS A 376 -5.08 10.57 22.27
N PHE A 377 -6.28 10.25 21.78
CA PHE A 377 -7.04 11.06 20.83
C PHE A 377 -8.52 10.71 20.91
N ASP A 378 -9.38 11.61 20.46
CA ASP A 378 -10.79 11.31 20.25
C ASP A 378 -11.04 10.86 18.82
N ALA A 379 -10.59 11.64 17.85
CA ALA A 379 -10.60 11.29 16.43
C ALA A 379 -9.22 11.54 15.81
N VAL A 380 -8.85 10.77 14.79
CA VAL A 380 -7.56 10.90 14.11
C VAL A 380 -7.78 10.89 12.59
N ILE A 381 -7.10 11.78 11.84
CA ILE A 381 -7.00 11.66 10.40
C ILE A 381 -5.70 10.95 10.08
N GLU A 382 -5.81 9.84 9.36
CA GLU A 382 -4.67 9.06 8.92
C GLU A 382 -4.83 8.54 7.49
N ASN A 383 -3.77 7.92 7.00
CA ASN A 383 -3.76 7.26 5.71
C ASN A 383 -3.49 5.77 5.89
N TRP A 384 -4.29 4.95 5.24
CA TRP A 384 -4.09 3.51 5.23
C TRP A 384 -3.94 2.97 3.81
N GLU A 385 -3.08 1.98 3.65
CA GLU A 385 -2.86 1.29 2.39
C GLU A 385 -3.07 -0.21 2.58
N ASN A 386 -4.12 -0.78 1.95
CA ASN A 386 -4.46 -2.20 2.09
C ASN A 386 -3.47 -3.13 1.38
N GLY A 387 -2.74 -2.61 0.38
CA GLY A 387 -1.86 -3.42 -0.42
C GLY A 387 -2.59 -4.29 -1.45
N THR A 388 -1.90 -5.30 -1.93
CA THR A 388 -2.37 -6.13 -3.04
C THR A 388 -3.30 -7.28 -2.60
N ASP A 389 -3.25 -7.66 -1.34
CA ASP A 389 -4.26 -8.52 -0.73
C ASP A 389 -5.14 -7.65 0.17
N PRO A 390 -6.48 -7.78 0.10
CA PRO A 390 -7.39 -6.96 0.89
C PRO A 390 -7.49 -7.39 2.36
N ASP A 391 -6.42 -7.91 2.92
CA ASP A 391 -6.31 -8.29 4.33
C ASP A 391 -6.12 -7.04 5.20
N ASP A 392 -7.18 -6.63 5.88
CA ASP A 392 -7.19 -5.55 6.86
C ASP A 392 -7.39 -6.04 8.30
N SER A 393 -7.12 -7.31 8.55
CA SER A 393 -7.24 -7.96 9.86
C SER A 393 -6.41 -7.27 10.95
N ILE A 394 -5.21 -6.78 10.60
CA ILE A 394 -4.33 -6.05 11.52
C ILE A 394 -4.94 -4.73 12.01
N LEU A 395 -5.82 -4.12 11.20
CA LEU A 395 -6.49 -2.86 11.49
C LEU A 395 -7.79 -3.06 12.28
N LEU A 396 -8.47 -4.19 12.09
CA LEU A 396 -9.88 -4.35 12.49
C LEU A 396 -10.16 -5.42 13.53
N MET A 397 -9.35 -6.51 13.60
CA MET A 397 -9.65 -7.59 14.55
C MET A 397 -9.50 -7.15 16.00
N CYS A 398 -10.33 -7.69 16.87
CA CYS A 398 -10.32 -7.41 18.31
C CYS A 398 -8.96 -7.68 18.98
N SER A 399 -8.24 -8.72 18.51
CA SER A 399 -6.92 -9.10 19.01
C SER A 399 -5.79 -8.17 18.53
N MET A 400 -6.06 -7.32 17.54
CA MET A 400 -5.07 -6.46 16.89
C MET A 400 -5.04 -5.04 17.47
N LYS A 401 -5.57 -4.86 18.67
CA LYS A 401 -5.33 -3.61 19.42
C LYS A 401 -3.86 -3.49 19.80
N PRO A 402 -3.32 -2.26 19.89
CA PRO A 402 -1.96 -2.05 20.34
C PRO A 402 -1.64 -2.81 21.65
N PRO A 403 -0.44 -3.38 21.81
CA PRO A 403 0.70 -3.34 20.87
C PRO A 403 0.68 -4.45 19.79
N SER A 404 -0.37 -5.27 19.70
CA SER A 404 -0.41 -6.47 18.85
C SER A 404 -0.72 -6.15 17.37
N GLY A 405 -1.26 -4.99 17.07
CA GLY A 405 -1.63 -4.53 15.74
C GLY A 405 -1.97 -3.05 15.70
N TRP A 406 -2.76 -2.65 14.69
CA TRP A 406 -3.11 -1.27 14.39
C TRP A 406 -4.58 -0.94 14.60
N ASN A 407 -5.34 -1.75 15.37
CA ASN A 407 -6.70 -1.40 15.76
C ASN A 407 -6.67 -0.30 16.84
N ILE A 408 -6.22 0.88 16.44
CA ILE A 408 -6.11 2.09 17.29
C ILE A 408 -7.48 2.66 17.65
N TYR A 409 -8.52 2.29 16.91
CA TYR A 409 -9.91 2.72 17.13
C TYR A 409 -10.56 2.09 18.37
N HIS A 410 -9.88 1.17 19.03
CA HIS A 410 -10.42 0.37 20.14
C HIS A 410 -11.74 -0.35 19.83
N PHE A 411 -12.03 -0.49 18.54
CA PHE A 411 -13.18 -1.21 18.02
C PHE A 411 -13.04 -2.72 18.25
N CYS A 412 -14.17 -3.40 18.46
CA CYS A 412 -14.18 -4.86 18.54
C CYS A 412 -15.54 -5.41 18.11
N SER A 413 -15.52 -6.32 17.13
CA SER A 413 -16.70 -7.05 16.68
C SER A 413 -16.36 -8.52 16.46
N PRO A 414 -16.85 -9.44 17.31
CA PRO A 414 -16.64 -10.88 17.12
C PRO A 414 -17.15 -11.40 15.76
N ALA A 415 -18.20 -10.75 15.22
CA ALA A 415 -18.74 -11.09 13.90
C ALA A 415 -17.80 -10.69 12.75
N LEU A 416 -17.09 -9.56 12.90
CA LEU A 416 -16.04 -9.13 11.99
C LEU A 416 -14.85 -10.08 12.08
N ASP A 417 -14.36 -10.36 13.28
CA ASP A 417 -13.28 -11.32 13.51
C ASP A 417 -13.53 -12.69 12.88
N ALA A 418 -14.78 -13.16 12.96
CA ALA A 418 -15.16 -14.43 12.34
C ALA A 418 -15.08 -14.36 10.81
N ALA A 419 -15.50 -13.25 10.21
CA ALA A 419 -15.42 -13.03 8.77
C ALA A 419 -13.95 -12.92 8.29
N GLU A 420 -13.11 -12.16 9.02
CA GLU A 420 -11.68 -12.06 8.74
C GLU A 420 -11.00 -13.44 8.76
N ARG A 421 -11.25 -14.23 9.79
CA ARG A 421 -10.71 -15.59 9.88
C ARG A 421 -11.11 -16.48 8.72
N VAL A 422 -12.31 -16.34 8.16
CA VAL A 422 -12.73 -17.05 6.94
C VAL A 422 -11.93 -16.57 5.74
N ALA A 423 -11.77 -15.26 5.56
CA ALA A 423 -11.02 -14.67 4.46
C ALA A 423 -9.54 -15.08 4.47
N LEU A 424 -8.91 -15.09 5.65
CA LEU A 424 -7.50 -15.45 5.83
C LEU A 424 -7.20 -16.94 5.57
N ARG A 425 -8.19 -17.83 5.75
CA ARG A 425 -7.99 -19.27 5.64
C ARG A 425 -8.45 -19.89 4.32
N SER A 426 -9.26 -19.17 3.55
CA SER A 426 -9.82 -19.70 2.30
C SER A 426 -8.99 -19.24 1.11
N TYR A 427 -8.59 -20.18 0.25
CA TYR A 427 -7.99 -19.88 -1.06
C TYR A 427 -9.06 -19.69 -2.17
N ASP A 428 -10.33 -19.90 -1.85
CA ASP A 428 -11.42 -19.63 -2.78
C ASP A 428 -11.76 -18.13 -2.76
N ARG A 429 -11.53 -17.47 -3.90
CA ARG A 429 -11.76 -16.03 -4.06
C ARG A 429 -13.21 -15.63 -3.81
N THR A 430 -14.16 -16.50 -4.16
CA THR A 430 -15.59 -16.25 -3.94
C THR A 430 -15.93 -16.25 -2.45
N VAL A 431 -15.40 -17.24 -1.72
CA VAL A 431 -15.56 -17.32 -0.26
C VAL A 431 -14.91 -16.12 0.43
N ARG A 432 -13.70 -15.74 0.01
CA ARG A 432 -13.02 -14.54 0.53
C ARG A 432 -13.80 -13.27 0.25
N ALA A 433 -14.29 -13.08 -0.98
CA ALA A 433 -15.09 -11.92 -1.36
C ALA A 433 -16.36 -11.80 -0.52
N ALA A 434 -17.06 -12.90 -0.26
CA ALA A 434 -18.24 -12.93 0.61
C ALA A 434 -17.89 -12.57 2.06
N ALA A 435 -16.75 -13.07 2.57
CA ALA A 435 -16.28 -12.75 3.91
C ALA A 435 -15.91 -11.27 4.05
N TYR A 436 -15.14 -10.71 3.12
CA TYR A 436 -14.80 -9.29 3.09
C TYR A 436 -16.03 -8.39 2.87
N ALA A 437 -17.03 -8.82 2.11
CA ALA A 437 -18.29 -8.09 2.00
C ALA A 437 -19.01 -7.98 3.34
N ARG A 438 -18.89 -9.00 4.20
CA ARG A 438 -19.42 -8.95 5.58
C ARG A 438 -18.59 -8.00 6.46
N VAL A 439 -17.26 -8.03 6.36
CA VAL A 439 -16.38 -7.10 7.08
C VAL A 439 -16.74 -5.66 6.72
N GLN A 440 -16.77 -5.31 5.44
CA GLN A 440 -17.09 -3.96 4.95
C GLN A 440 -18.47 -3.48 5.41
N ARG A 441 -19.46 -4.39 5.44
CA ARG A 441 -20.77 -4.04 5.95
C ARG A 441 -20.70 -3.68 7.43
N ILE A 442 -20.04 -4.49 8.26
CA ILE A 442 -19.90 -4.22 9.69
C ILE A 442 -19.14 -2.91 9.91
N VAL A 443 -18.05 -2.68 9.17
CA VAL A 443 -17.30 -1.42 9.23
C VAL A 443 -18.21 -0.24 8.89
N SER A 444 -18.96 -0.31 7.79
CA SER A 444 -19.86 0.77 7.41
C SER A 444 -21.03 0.98 8.39
N GLU A 445 -21.53 -0.07 9.04
CA GLU A 445 -22.58 0.02 10.05
C GLU A 445 -22.10 0.56 11.40
N GLN A 446 -20.89 0.16 11.82
CA GLN A 446 -20.35 0.47 13.14
C GLN A 446 -19.39 1.67 13.14
N LEU A 447 -18.86 2.06 11.98
CA LEU A 447 -17.98 3.21 11.77
C LEU A 447 -16.84 3.30 12.80
N PRO A 448 -15.92 2.32 12.86
CA PRO A 448 -14.68 2.54 13.58
C PRO A 448 -13.88 3.70 12.97
N PHE A 449 -14.03 3.90 11.69
CA PHE A 449 -13.53 5.04 10.91
C PHE A 449 -14.47 5.35 9.75
N LEU A 450 -14.38 6.57 9.23
CA LEU A 450 -15.06 7.03 8.03
C LEU A 450 -14.02 7.28 6.94
N VAL A 451 -14.03 6.49 5.87
CA VAL A 451 -13.18 6.76 4.70
C VAL A 451 -13.63 8.06 4.04
N LEU A 452 -12.73 9.03 3.98
CA LEU A 452 -12.98 10.33 3.38
C LEU A 452 -12.84 10.26 1.86
N TRP A 453 -11.72 9.73 1.39
CA TRP A 453 -11.43 9.53 -0.03
C TRP A 453 -10.40 8.42 -0.27
N TYR A 454 -10.40 7.90 -1.49
CA TYR A 454 -9.29 7.17 -2.07
C TYR A 454 -8.48 8.12 -2.93
N GLN A 455 -7.18 8.19 -2.70
CA GLN A 455 -6.28 9.01 -3.47
C GLN A 455 -6.14 8.45 -4.89
N LEU A 456 -6.08 9.35 -5.89
CA LEU A 456 -5.60 9.01 -7.22
C LEU A 456 -4.11 9.36 -7.29
N GLN A 457 -3.28 8.44 -7.71
CA GLN A 457 -1.91 8.80 -8.05
C GLN A 457 -1.95 9.68 -9.30
N LEU A 458 -1.37 10.86 -9.21
CA LEU A 458 -1.23 11.80 -10.30
C LEU A 458 0.17 11.69 -10.90
N ASP A 459 0.25 11.31 -12.16
CA ASP A 459 1.50 11.31 -12.92
C ASP A 459 1.40 12.31 -14.08
N ALA A 460 2.41 13.17 -14.24
CA ALA A 460 2.52 14.06 -15.38
C ALA A 460 3.61 13.53 -16.32
N VAL A 461 3.23 13.21 -17.54
CA VAL A 461 4.06 12.43 -18.46
C VAL A 461 4.17 13.17 -19.79
N ASN A 462 5.39 13.30 -20.32
CA ASN A 462 5.61 13.80 -21.66
C ASN A 462 4.81 12.96 -22.69
N THR A 463 4.15 13.62 -23.64
CA THR A 463 3.35 12.96 -24.67
C THR A 463 4.17 12.02 -25.58
N ASP A 464 5.49 12.21 -25.65
CA ASP A 464 6.40 11.34 -26.42
C ASP A 464 6.69 10.02 -25.71
N LEU A 465 6.58 9.98 -24.37
CA LEU A 465 6.73 8.72 -23.62
C LEU A 465 5.52 7.82 -23.88
N ARG A 466 5.75 6.71 -24.55
CA ARG A 466 4.74 5.71 -24.93
C ARG A 466 4.88 4.45 -24.08
N GLY A 467 3.78 3.70 -23.99
CA GLY A 467 3.77 2.38 -23.33
C GLY A 467 3.59 2.42 -21.83
N TYR A 468 3.62 3.57 -21.17
CA TYR A 468 3.31 3.66 -19.73
C TYR A 468 1.83 3.32 -19.49
N ARG A 469 1.61 2.26 -18.73
CA ARG A 469 0.30 1.77 -18.28
C ARG A 469 0.42 1.43 -16.81
N PRO A 470 0.05 2.35 -15.90
CA PRO A 470 0.24 2.15 -14.47
C PRO A 470 -0.60 0.98 -13.94
N ALA A 471 -0.02 0.19 -13.04
CA ALA A 471 -0.76 -0.74 -12.21
C ALA A 471 -1.43 0.00 -11.05
N HIS A 472 -2.55 -0.53 -10.55
CA HIS A 472 -3.24 0.00 -9.37
C HIS A 472 -2.62 -0.52 -8.05
N ALA A 473 -1.37 -0.89 -8.06
CA ALA A 473 -0.61 -1.44 -6.95
C ALA A 473 0.54 -0.51 -6.58
N VAL A 474 1.24 -0.84 -5.51
CA VAL A 474 2.32 -0.05 -4.88
C VAL A 474 3.37 0.46 -5.86
N THR A 475 3.71 -0.32 -6.90
CA THR A 475 4.62 0.10 -7.95
C THR A 475 3.92 0.05 -9.31
N PRO A 476 3.61 1.20 -9.93
CA PRO A 476 2.87 1.23 -11.18
C PRO A 476 3.70 0.78 -12.40
N PHE A 477 5.01 0.54 -12.23
CA PHE A 477 5.99 0.36 -13.31
C PHE A 477 6.11 -1.09 -13.83
N TRP A 478 5.02 -1.85 -13.77
CA TRP A 478 5.03 -3.28 -14.09
C TRP A 478 5.50 -3.63 -15.50
N ASN A 479 5.39 -2.69 -16.47
CA ASN A 479 5.68 -2.92 -17.89
C ASN A 479 6.80 -2.00 -18.45
N VAL A 480 7.71 -1.54 -17.60
CA VAL A 480 8.75 -0.56 -17.96
C VAL A 480 9.62 -0.94 -19.15
N TRP A 481 9.83 -2.24 -19.43
CA TRP A 481 10.57 -2.72 -20.61
C TRP A 481 9.89 -2.39 -21.94
N GLN A 482 8.61 -2.03 -21.93
CA GLN A 482 7.79 -1.69 -23.10
C GLN A 482 7.78 -0.18 -23.40
N TRP A 483 8.34 0.63 -22.48
CA TRP A 483 8.32 2.08 -22.63
C TRP A 483 9.28 2.52 -23.72
N SER A 484 8.89 3.56 -24.46
CA SER A 484 9.70 4.16 -25.54
C SER A 484 9.42 5.65 -25.66
N ILE A 485 10.41 6.40 -26.07
CA ILE A 485 10.34 7.80 -26.49
C ILE A 485 10.62 7.86 -27.99
#